data_7c05d37d8681132cd334b86ffafee8d2
#
_entry.id   7c05d37d8681132cd334b86ffafee8d2
#
_cell.length_a   1.000
_cell.length_b   1.000
_cell.length_c   1.000
_cell.angle_alpha   90.00
_cell.angle_beta   90.00
_cell.angle_gamma   90.00
#
_symmetry.space_group_name_H-M   'P 1'
#
loop_
_entity.id
_entity.type
_entity.pdbx_description
1 polymer ?
#
loop_
_entity_poly.entity_id
_entity_poly.type
_entity_poly.pdbx_seq_one_letter_code
_entity_poly.pdbx_strand_id
1 'polypeptide(L)'
;MSLNPLVDSRDVRFILFEMLELEKIKRFECFAEMDRTLFEDTLNLAEKIAIDQFYTSNSDGDKIGLKYDAKTYKVTVPESFHKGFRAYIEAGFHILTFSPEEGGMGMPSSVSMASGEYFNAGNTALTMYCGGITGAAALIILFGSEEVKKMFLPKLMEGQWGGTMCLTESGAGTDVGALKSKAVKQKDGTYLITGQKIFISNGEHDLTPNIIHPVLARIEGDPEGTKGISIFIVPKFLVKKDGSLGERNDMICSGIEHKMGIKGNATATLNFGDNGKCVGYLLGKEREGMKVMFHLMNAARIHTGVQAEAVSSAAYMHAVTYARNRIQGAHITQMLNPAAPKVAIIEHPDVKRMLMYMKSTIEGMRMLTLFLAYHEDIMHASSSEEEIKEATAIVEILTPIVKAGISDAAWLVTAEAMQVYGGYGYCQEYPVEQYARDVKVFSIYEGTNFIQSADLQMRKILMNKEMYNYSIFKKRITETINKAKGIVDDKYITPVERGWNKLEEVIDMMKKQLQEGKFIALMQNAVPLQQAIFPLAVAWLHLWSLMITIPKMKKIIGDAKGEQRQKIVAENNEAAYYSGRVLSSQFFIGSEFPKYFGIIECIMGSEGAAIKSVSENFTGALKE
;
A
#
# COMPACT_ATOMS: atom_id res chain seq x y z
N MET A 1 2.31 1.65 30.04
CA MET A 1 1.66 0.97 28.87
C MET A 1 2.74 0.20 28.13
N SER A 2 2.49 -1.04 27.75
CA SER A 2 3.37 -1.77 26.83
C SER A 2 3.41 -1.02 25.50
N LEU A 3 4.59 -0.96 24.87
CA LEU A 3 4.74 -0.36 23.56
C LEU A 3 3.89 -1.16 22.55
N ASN A 4 3.11 -0.48 21.69
CA ASN A 4 2.43 -1.14 20.59
C ASN A 4 3.49 -1.82 19.68
N PRO A 5 3.43 -3.13 19.43
CA PRO A 5 4.45 -3.83 18.66
C PRO A 5 4.34 -3.62 17.15
N LEU A 6 3.30 -2.94 16.68
CA LEU A 6 2.94 -2.85 15.27
C LEU A 6 3.15 -1.45 14.69
N VAL A 7 2.59 -0.44 15.35
CA VAL A 7 2.48 0.93 14.81
C VAL A 7 2.71 1.96 15.92
N ASP A 8 3.37 3.06 15.59
CA ASP A 8 3.38 4.24 16.47
C ASP A 8 2.03 4.97 16.37
N SER A 9 1.10 4.61 17.25
CA SER A 9 -0.27 5.15 17.25
C SER A 9 -0.31 6.66 17.51
N ARG A 10 0.70 7.25 18.20
CA ARG A 10 0.79 8.68 18.38
C ARG A 10 1.12 9.40 17.07
N ASP A 11 1.90 8.75 16.20
CA ASP A 11 2.27 9.28 14.90
C ASP A 11 1.09 9.29 13.92
N VAL A 12 0.29 8.24 13.90
CA VAL A 12 -0.98 8.19 13.13
C VAL A 12 -1.87 9.38 13.52
N ARG A 13 -2.07 9.61 14.82
CA ARG A 13 -2.90 10.71 15.33
C ARG A 13 -2.34 12.08 15.03
N PHE A 14 -1.02 12.24 15.06
CA PHE A 14 -0.36 13.49 14.67
C PHE A 14 -0.68 13.85 13.21
N ILE A 15 -0.55 12.89 12.31
CA ILE A 15 -0.79 13.14 10.90
C ILE A 15 -2.27 13.48 10.66
N LEU A 16 -3.19 12.68 11.19
CA LEU A 16 -4.62 12.90 10.97
C LEU A 16 -5.11 14.20 11.60
N PHE A 17 -4.77 14.47 12.86
CA PHE A 17 -5.41 15.55 13.63
C PHE A 17 -4.59 16.83 13.75
N GLU A 18 -3.26 16.76 13.62
CA GLU A 18 -2.43 17.95 13.76
C GLU A 18 -1.84 18.45 12.44
N MET A 19 -1.60 17.54 11.48
CA MET A 19 -1.05 17.88 10.17
C MET A 19 -2.14 18.08 9.12
N LEU A 20 -3.05 17.11 8.98
CA LEU A 20 -4.16 17.15 8.03
C LEU A 20 -5.40 17.88 8.58
N GLU A 21 -5.48 18.05 9.91
CA GLU A 21 -6.63 18.65 10.59
C GLU A 21 -7.96 17.99 10.16
N LEU A 22 -7.99 16.64 10.20
CA LEU A 22 -9.08 15.81 9.67
C LEU A 22 -10.47 16.26 10.13
N GLU A 23 -10.57 16.86 11.31
CA GLU A 23 -11.86 17.39 11.81
C GLU A 23 -12.50 18.43 10.88
N LYS A 24 -11.73 19.07 9.99
CA LYS A 24 -12.25 19.98 8.97
C LYS A 24 -13.10 19.31 7.90
N ILE A 25 -13.05 17.97 7.81
CA ILE A 25 -13.86 17.18 6.86
C ILE A 25 -15.37 17.30 7.14
N LYS A 26 -15.76 17.71 8.35
CA LYS A 26 -17.14 18.01 8.74
C LYS A 26 -17.84 19.05 7.88
N ARG A 27 -17.09 19.83 7.12
CA ARG A 27 -17.65 20.79 6.15
C ARG A 27 -18.40 20.12 5.00
N PHE A 28 -18.18 18.83 4.78
CA PHE A 28 -18.87 18.04 3.77
C PHE A 28 -20.09 17.35 4.39
N GLU A 29 -21.20 17.39 3.68
CA GLU A 29 -22.51 16.89 4.17
C GLU A 29 -22.44 15.43 4.63
N CYS A 30 -21.78 14.56 3.86
CA CYS A 30 -21.65 13.12 4.19
C CYS A 30 -20.82 12.86 5.48
N PHE A 31 -20.03 13.83 5.95
CA PHE A 31 -19.22 13.71 7.17
C PHE A 31 -19.65 14.69 8.29
N ALA A 32 -20.75 15.42 8.12
CA ALA A 32 -21.16 16.50 9.04
C ALA A 32 -21.38 16.04 10.48
N GLU A 33 -21.90 14.83 10.67
CA GLU A 33 -22.17 14.23 11.97
C GLU A 33 -20.97 13.49 12.59
N MET A 34 -19.87 13.37 11.86
CA MET A 34 -18.66 12.66 12.35
C MET A 34 -17.79 13.59 13.16
N ASP A 35 -17.24 13.10 14.26
CA ASP A 35 -16.34 13.86 15.12
C ASP A 35 -15.04 13.12 15.42
N ARG A 36 -14.14 13.83 16.08
CA ARG A 36 -12.86 13.27 16.49
C ARG A 36 -13.02 12.03 17.38
N THR A 37 -14.03 12.01 18.24
CA THR A 37 -14.27 10.88 19.15
C THR A 37 -14.56 9.62 18.37
N LEU A 38 -15.42 9.70 17.35
CA LEU A 38 -15.74 8.59 16.47
C LEU A 38 -14.50 8.09 15.70
N PHE A 39 -13.66 9.01 15.21
CA PHE A 39 -12.41 8.63 14.53
C PHE A 39 -11.43 7.94 15.48
N GLU A 40 -11.25 8.48 16.70
CA GLU A 40 -10.38 7.88 17.73
C GLU A 40 -10.89 6.50 18.16
N ASP A 41 -12.19 6.33 18.37
CA ASP A 41 -12.79 5.04 18.75
C ASP A 41 -12.61 3.99 17.65
N THR A 42 -12.76 4.37 16.38
CA THR A 42 -12.51 3.49 15.22
C THR A 42 -11.05 3.06 15.18
N LEU A 43 -10.10 4.00 15.34
CA LEU A 43 -8.67 3.70 15.36
C LEU A 43 -8.28 2.83 16.57
N ASN A 44 -8.83 3.10 17.76
CA ASN A 44 -8.59 2.30 18.95
C ASN A 44 -9.11 0.87 18.80
N LEU A 45 -10.28 0.70 18.18
CA LEU A 45 -10.85 -0.63 17.90
C LEU A 45 -10.00 -1.40 16.88
N ALA A 46 -9.55 -0.72 15.81
CA ALA A 46 -8.65 -1.31 14.82
C ALA A 46 -7.33 -1.77 15.45
N GLU A 47 -6.69 -0.90 16.25
CA GLU A 47 -5.46 -1.20 16.98
C GLU A 47 -5.64 -2.42 17.90
N LYS A 48 -6.72 -2.45 18.67
CA LYS A 48 -7.02 -3.55 19.59
C LYS A 48 -7.19 -4.88 18.86
N ILE A 49 -8.02 -4.92 17.81
CA ILE A 49 -8.25 -6.15 17.03
C ILE A 49 -6.95 -6.59 16.34
N ALA A 50 -6.18 -5.65 15.79
CA ALA A 50 -4.92 -5.93 15.13
C ALA A 50 -3.91 -6.59 16.09
N ILE A 51 -3.76 -6.09 17.31
CA ILE A 51 -2.86 -6.66 18.31
C ILE A 51 -3.38 -8.00 18.84
N ASP A 52 -4.65 -8.06 19.23
CA ASP A 52 -5.20 -9.21 19.95
C ASP A 52 -5.48 -10.41 19.04
N GLN A 53 -5.79 -10.19 17.74
CA GLN A 53 -6.29 -11.22 16.85
C GLN A 53 -5.41 -11.41 15.59
N PHE A 54 -4.94 -10.33 14.96
CA PHE A 54 -4.15 -10.44 13.74
C PHE A 54 -2.69 -10.77 14.04
N TYR A 55 -2.05 -9.99 14.89
CA TYR A 55 -0.64 -10.19 15.21
C TYR A 55 -0.37 -11.57 15.81
N THR A 56 -1.24 -12.06 16.67
CA THR A 56 -1.12 -13.40 17.29
C THR A 56 -1.19 -14.53 16.28
N SER A 57 -1.82 -14.32 15.11
CA SER A 57 -1.96 -15.30 14.03
C SER A 57 -0.90 -15.18 12.92
N ASN A 58 -0.10 -14.11 12.91
CA ASN A 58 0.83 -13.83 11.80
C ASN A 58 1.89 -14.95 11.61
N SER A 59 2.49 -15.39 12.70
CA SER A 59 3.47 -16.48 12.68
C SER A 59 2.87 -17.83 12.23
N ASP A 60 1.62 -18.09 12.55
CA ASP A 60 0.93 -19.31 12.11
C ASP A 60 0.74 -19.31 10.59
N GLY A 61 0.40 -18.17 10.01
CA GLY A 61 0.30 -18.01 8.56
C GLY A 61 1.60 -18.35 7.82
N ASP A 62 2.75 -18.04 8.40
CA ASP A 62 4.06 -18.32 7.80
C ASP A 62 4.55 -19.75 8.09
N LYS A 63 4.44 -20.24 9.33
CA LYS A 63 5.00 -21.53 9.79
C LYS A 63 4.11 -22.71 9.51
N ILE A 64 2.79 -22.59 9.74
CA ILE A 64 1.80 -23.63 9.44
C ILE A 64 1.44 -23.55 7.95
N GLY A 65 1.20 -22.32 7.44
CA GLY A 65 0.81 -22.06 6.07
C GLY A 65 -0.57 -22.64 5.73
N LEU A 66 -0.78 -22.88 4.45
CA LEU A 66 -2.03 -23.39 3.90
C LEU A 66 -1.97 -24.90 3.66
N LYS A 67 -3.10 -25.58 3.80
CA LYS A 67 -3.25 -26.98 3.40
C LYS A 67 -4.12 -27.05 2.15
N TYR A 68 -3.55 -27.51 1.04
CA TYR A 68 -4.26 -27.75 -0.21
C TYR A 68 -4.54 -29.24 -0.38
N ASP A 69 -5.80 -29.58 -0.64
CA ASP A 69 -6.21 -30.95 -0.96
C ASP A 69 -6.55 -31.06 -2.46
N ALA A 70 -5.67 -31.71 -3.22
CA ALA A 70 -5.83 -31.89 -4.65
C ALA A 70 -7.00 -32.81 -5.07
N LYS A 71 -7.58 -33.60 -4.13
CA LYS A 71 -8.75 -34.45 -4.41
C LYS A 71 -10.06 -33.69 -4.33
N THR A 72 -10.14 -32.74 -3.40
CA THR A 72 -11.35 -31.94 -3.16
C THR A 72 -11.23 -30.50 -3.68
N TYR A 73 -10.04 -30.11 -4.14
CA TYR A 73 -9.70 -28.74 -4.60
C TYR A 73 -9.93 -27.67 -3.53
N LYS A 74 -9.82 -28.04 -2.25
CA LYS A 74 -10.03 -27.15 -1.11
C LYS A 74 -8.72 -26.66 -0.54
N VAL A 75 -8.76 -25.43 -0.03
CA VAL A 75 -7.67 -24.84 0.76
C VAL A 75 -8.19 -24.57 2.16
N THR A 76 -7.46 -25.03 3.16
CA THR A 76 -7.71 -24.76 4.58
C THR A 76 -6.67 -23.79 5.09
N VAL A 77 -7.10 -22.70 5.70
CA VAL A 77 -6.23 -21.71 6.35
C VAL A 77 -5.87 -22.14 7.78
N PRO A 78 -4.83 -21.53 8.41
CA PRO A 78 -4.59 -21.77 9.85
C PRO A 78 -5.81 -21.45 10.71
N GLU A 79 -6.09 -22.27 11.71
CA GLU A 79 -7.27 -22.12 12.60
C GLU A 79 -7.33 -20.73 13.26
N SER A 80 -6.16 -20.17 13.61
CA SER A 80 -6.06 -18.83 14.20
C SER A 80 -6.58 -17.70 13.30
N PHE A 81 -6.65 -17.92 11.96
CA PHE A 81 -7.16 -16.93 11.01
C PHE A 81 -8.67 -16.72 11.13
N HIS A 82 -9.43 -17.79 11.46
CA HIS A 82 -10.88 -17.69 11.58
C HIS A 82 -11.32 -16.68 12.65
N LYS A 83 -10.60 -16.63 13.77
CA LYS A 83 -10.91 -15.71 14.87
C LYS A 83 -10.66 -14.24 14.47
N GLY A 84 -9.51 -13.97 13.88
CA GLY A 84 -9.17 -12.62 13.39
C GLY A 84 -10.12 -12.15 12.29
N PHE A 85 -10.42 -13.03 11.33
CA PHE A 85 -11.38 -12.76 10.26
C PHE A 85 -12.76 -12.38 10.80
N ARG A 86 -13.32 -13.18 11.71
CA ARG A 86 -14.62 -12.86 12.33
C ARG A 86 -14.60 -11.54 13.08
N ALA A 87 -13.57 -11.28 13.88
CA ALA A 87 -13.47 -10.02 14.62
C ALA A 87 -13.43 -8.78 13.69
N TYR A 88 -12.76 -8.88 12.55
CA TYR A 88 -12.73 -7.82 11.53
C TYR A 88 -14.11 -7.58 10.90
N ILE A 89 -14.81 -8.68 10.54
CA ILE A 89 -16.14 -8.62 9.93
C ILE A 89 -17.19 -8.10 10.93
N GLU A 90 -17.22 -8.63 12.15
CA GLU A 90 -18.18 -8.21 13.19
C GLU A 90 -18.00 -6.74 13.58
N ALA A 91 -16.78 -6.21 13.51
CA ALA A 91 -16.50 -4.80 13.74
C ALA A 91 -16.79 -3.90 12.51
N GLY A 92 -17.21 -4.46 11.37
CA GLY A 92 -17.63 -3.72 10.17
C GLY A 92 -16.49 -3.11 9.36
N PHE A 93 -15.22 -3.50 9.56
CA PHE A 93 -14.10 -2.89 8.84
C PHE A 93 -14.12 -3.18 7.33
N HIS A 94 -14.77 -4.23 6.87
CA HIS A 94 -14.93 -4.56 5.45
C HIS A 94 -15.91 -3.63 4.71
N ILE A 95 -16.79 -2.94 5.44
CA ILE A 95 -17.78 -1.99 4.92
C ILE A 95 -17.55 -0.56 5.40
N LEU A 96 -16.39 -0.27 5.96
CA LEU A 96 -16.10 0.96 6.70
C LEU A 96 -16.35 2.24 5.87
N THR A 97 -15.98 2.24 4.57
CA THR A 97 -16.06 3.41 3.69
C THR A 97 -17.30 3.44 2.79
N PHE A 98 -18.07 2.36 2.69
CA PHE A 98 -19.32 2.39 1.92
C PHE A 98 -20.33 3.32 2.60
N SER A 99 -21.17 3.97 1.79
CA SER A 99 -22.17 4.89 2.30
C SER A 99 -23.23 4.17 3.14
N PRO A 100 -23.91 4.86 4.07
CA PRO A 100 -25.04 4.28 4.82
C PRO A 100 -26.16 3.76 3.91
N GLU A 101 -26.41 4.40 2.77
CA GLU A 101 -27.41 3.98 1.77
C GLU A 101 -27.03 2.65 1.12
N GLU A 102 -25.74 2.37 1.02
CA GLU A 102 -25.18 1.09 0.53
C GLU A 102 -25.07 0.03 1.64
N GLY A 103 -25.39 0.39 2.88
CA GLY A 103 -25.28 -0.48 4.05
C GLY A 103 -23.92 -0.43 4.74
N GLY A 104 -23.12 0.58 4.45
CA GLY A 104 -21.79 0.80 5.06
C GLY A 104 -21.83 1.77 6.25
N MET A 105 -20.64 2.15 6.72
CA MET A 105 -20.46 3.04 7.87
C MET A 105 -20.15 4.50 7.48
N GLY A 106 -19.87 4.77 6.21
CA GLY A 106 -19.60 6.11 5.68
C GLY A 106 -18.31 6.76 6.18
N MET A 107 -17.38 5.98 6.77
CA MET A 107 -16.13 6.52 7.31
C MET A 107 -15.22 7.08 6.22
N PRO A 108 -14.46 8.16 6.52
CA PRO A 108 -13.47 8.68 5.60
C PRO A 108 -12.40 7.66 5.20
N SER A 109 -11.94 7.73 3.94
CA SER A 109 -10.80 6.94 3.43
C SER A 109 -9.55 7.11 4.30
N SER A 110 -9.29 8.31 4.82
CA SER A 110 -8.16 8.58 5.72
C SER A 110 -8.22 7.77 7.03
N VAL A 111 -9.40 7.59 7.63
CA VAL A 111 -9.57 6.73 8.82
C VAL A 111 -9.47 5.25 8.45
N SER A 112 -10.01 4.87 7.31
CA SER A 112 -9.94 3.49 6.80
C SER A 112 -8.49 3.09 6.49
N MET A 113 -7.70 3.94 5.84
CA MET A 113 -6.30 3.68 5.53
C MET A 113 -5.43 3.59 6.80
N ALA A 114 -5.65 4.50 7.76
CA ALA A 114 -4.99 4.44 9.07
C ALA A 114 -5.34 3.15 9.84
N SER A 115 -6.61 2.71 9.80
CA SER A 115 -7.04 1.43 10.36
C SER A 115 -6.39 0.25 9.62
N GLY A 116 -6.28 0.35 8.30
CA GLY A 116 -5.64 -0.63 7.43
C GLY A 116 -4.16 -0.83 7.75
N GLU A 117 -3.44 0.21 8.20
CA GLU A 117 -2.05 0.08 8.67
C GLU A 117 -1.96 -0.88 9.86
N TYR A 118 -2.83 -0.75 10.87
CA TYR A 118 -2.81 -1.66 12.03
C TYR A 118 -3.06 -3.12 11.62
N PHE A 119 -4.06 -3.39 10.79
CA PHE A 119 -4.39 -4.75 10.37
C PHE A 119 -3.28 -5.39 9.52
N ASN A 120 -2.72 -4.64 8.57
CA ASN A 120 -1.63 -5.15 7.74
C ASN A 120 -0.32 -5.33 8.53
N ALA A 121 -0.02 -4.46 9.49
CA ALA A 121 1.09 -4.63 10.42
C ALA A 121 0.91 -5.87 11.31
N GLY A 122 -0.32 -6.18 11.69
CA GLY A 122 -0.67 -7.37 12.45
C GLY A 122 -0.54 -8.65 11.65
N ASN A 123 -1.20 -8.75 10.51
CA ASN A 123 -1.15 -9.92 9.63
C ASN A 123 -1.64 -9.57 8.22
N THR A 124 -0.73 -9.23 7.34
CA THR A 124 -1.04 -8.86 5.95
C THR A 124 -1.70 -10.00 5.18
N ALA A 125 -1.33 -11.27 5.42
CA ALA A 125 -1.92 -12.43 4.76
C ALA A 125 -3.42 -12.56 5.07
N LEU A 126 -3.81 -12.32 6.32
CA LEU A 126 -5.21 -12.36 6.76
C LEU A 126 -5.99 -11.13 6.26
N THR A 127 -5.38 -9.94 6.31
CA THR A 127 -6.00 -8.69 5.83
C THR A 127 -6.40 -8.77 4.35
N MET A 128 -5.63 -9.49 3.53
CA MET A 128 -5.95 -9.68 2.11
C MET A 128 -7.27 -10.42 1.89
N TYR A 129 -7.62 -11.42 2.72
CA TYR A 129 -8.94 -12.09 2.64
C TYR A 129 -10.08 -11.11 2.93
N CYS A 130 -9.90 -10.25 3.91
CA CYS A 130 -10.89 -9.22 4.27
C CYS A 130 -11.05 -8.19 3.14
N GLY A 131 -9.95 -7.69 2.58
CA GLY A 131 -9.95 -6.71 1.48
C GLY A 131 -10.57 -7.24 0.19
N GLY A 132 -10.50 -8.56 -0.06
CA GLY A 132 -11.14 -9.19 -1.20
C GLY A 132 -12.67 -9.03 -1.18
N ILE A 133 -13.29 -9.09 0.00
CA ILE A 133 -14.74 -8.85 0.18
C ILE A 133 -15.09 -7.43 -0.23
N THR A 134 -14.40 -6.45 0.35
CA THR A 134 -14.59 -5.02 0.06
C THR A 134 -14.45 -4.73 -1.44
N GLY A 135 -13.40 -5.28 -2.08
CA GLY A 135 -13.16 -5.09 -3.51
C GLY A 135 -14.26 -5.64 -4.41
N ALA A 136 -14.74 -6.86 -4.14
CA ALA A 136 -15.84 -7.46 -4.89
C ALA A 136 -17.16 -6.70 -4.69
N ALA A 137 -17.46 -6.29 -3.44
CA ALA A 137 -18.65 -5.50 -3.13
C ALA A 137 -18.62 -4.13 -3.83
N ALA A 138 -17.50 -3.41 -3.80
CA ALA A 138 -17.33 -2.12 -4.45
C ALA A 138 -17.61 -2.19 -5.96
N LEU A 139 -17.08 -3.20 -6.65
CA LEU A 139 -17.35 -3.38 -8.08
C LEU A 139 -18.83 -3.64 -8.36
N ILE A 140 -19.50 -4.44 -7.52
CA ILE A 140 -20.93 -4.76 -7.69
C ILE A 140 -21.78 -3.53 -7.40
N ILE A 141 -21.47 -2.73 -6.38
CA ILE A 141 -22.16 -1.48 -6.07
C ILE A 141 -22.10 -0.53 -7.26
N LEU A 142 -20.92 -0.31 -7.82
CA LEU A 142 -20.70 0.68 -8.88
C LEU A 142 -21.22 0.23 -10.26
N PHE A 143 -21.13 -1.05 -10.58
CA PHE A 143 -21.35 -1.53 -11.95
C PHE A 143 -22.35 -2.67 -12.08
N GLY A 144 -22.82 -3.25 -10.97
CA GLY A 144 -23.79 -4.34 -10.98
C GLY A 144 -25.17 -3.91 -11.48
N SER A 145 -25.81 -4.75 -12.29
CA SER A 145 -27.26 -4.63 -12.53
C SER A 145 -28.02 -4.88 -11.22
N GLU A 146 -29.25 -4.44 -11.14
CA GLU A 146 -30.09 -4.65 -9.95
C GLU A 146 -30.24 -6.15 -9.60
N GLU A 147 -30.24 -7.02 -10.61
CA GLU A 147 -30.26 -8.47 -10.42
C GLU A 147 -28.95 -8.96 -9.78
N VAL A 148 -27.80 -8.53 -10.29
CA VAL A 148 -26.46 -8.87 -9.75
C VAL A 148 -26.29 -8.34 -8.34
N LYS A 149 -26.70 -7.09 -8.07
CA LYS A 149 -26.70 -6.49 -6.73
C LYS A 149 -27.54 -7.32 -5.76
N LYS A 150 -28.80 -7.59 -6.11
CA LYS A 150 -29.71 -8.35 -5.27
C LYS A 150 -29.19 -9.78 -4.97
N MET A 151 -28.49 -10.39 -5.93
CA MET A 151 -28.01 -11.77 -5.82
C MET A 151 -26.76 -11.89 -4.93
N PHE A 152 -25.81 -10.95 -5.04
CA PHE A 152 -24.48 -11.11 -4.45
C PHE A 152 -24.16 -10.12 -3.32
N LEU A 153 -24.68 -8.90 -3.40
CA LEU A 153 -24.26 -7.83 -2.51
C LEU A 153 -24.64 -8.06 -1.03
N PRO A 154 -25.86 -8.53 -0.67
CA PRO A 154 -26.23 -8.69 0.74
C PRO A 154 -25.24 -9.57 1.52
N LYS A 155 -24.83 -10.72 0.95
CA LYS A 155 -23.92 -11.65 1.60
C LYS A 155 -22.47 -11.18 1.64
N LEU A 156 -22.04 -10.34 0.71
CA LEU A 156 -20.75 -9.65 0.74
C LEU A 156 -20.74 -8.56 1.82
N MET A 157 -21.80 -7.75 1.92
CA MET A 157 -21.94 -6.71 2.93
C MET A 157 -22.04 -7.27 4.35
N GLU A 158 -22.66 -8.44 4.53
CA GLU A 158 -22.66 -9.20 5.78
C GLU A 158 -21.31 -9.89 6.07
N GLY A 159 -20.32 -9.82 5.16
CA GLY A 159 -19.04 -10.53 5.28
C GLY A 159 -19.13 -12.05 5.25
N GLN A 160 -20.27 -12.60 4.82
CA GLN A 160 -20.50 -14.05 4.76
C GLN A 160 -19.88 -14.69 3.52
N TRP A 161 -19.61 -13.94 2.45
CA TRP A 161 -18.96 -14.42 1.25
C TRP A 161 -17.64 -13.71 1.00
N GLY A 162 -16.65 -14.48 0.53
CA GLY A 162 -15.34 -13.97 0.16
C GLY A 162 -15.35 -13.30 -1.22
N GLY A 163 -14.25 -12.61 -1.54
CA GLY A 163 -14.06 -11.97 -2.83
C GLY A 163 -12.63 -12.09 -3.36
N THR A 164 -12.48 -11.99 -4.67
CA THR A 164 -11.19 -12.01 -5.38
C THR A 164 -11.12 -10.97 -6.48
N MET A 165 -10.01 -10.99 -7.22
CA MET A 165 -9.84 -10.31 -8.50
C MET A 165 -9.11 -11.26 -9.46
N CYS A 166 -9.77 -11.71 -10.54
CA CYS A 166 -9.26 -12.71 -11.47
C CYS A 166 -8.88 -12.10 -12.81
N LEU A 167 -7.64 -11.61 -12.91
CA LEU A 167 -7.12 -10.92 -14.09
C LEU A 167 -6.04 -11.74 -14.80
N THR A 168 -4.98 -12.15 -14.07
CA THR A 168 -3.72 -12.66 -14.61
C THR A 168 -3.84 -14.07 -15.16
N GLU A 169 -3.22 -14.31 -16.33
CA GLU A 169 -3.02 -15.63 -16.94
C GLU A 169 -1.54 -15.90 -17.16
N SER A 170 -1.15 -17.16 -17.40
CA SER A 170 0.25 -17.56 -17.59
C SER A 170 0.97 -16.80 -18.72
N GLY A 171 0.24 -16.39 -19.77
CA GLY A 171 0.75 -15.59 -20.89
C GLY A 171 0.33 -14.12 -20.86
N ALA A 172 -0.39 -13.65 -19.83
CA ALA A 172 -0.98 -12.32 -19.76
C ALA A 172 -0.92 -11.74 -18.33
N GLY A 173 0.27 -11.37 -17.89
CA GLY A 173 0.49 -10.65 -16.63
C GLY A 173 0.44 -9.14 -16.85
N THR A 174 1.54 -8.56 -17.30
CA THR A 174 1.61 -7.12 -17.68
C THR A 174 0.83 -6.82 -18.94
N ASP A 175 0.93 -7.69 -19.97
CA ASP A 175 0.14 -7.60 -21.21
C ASP A 175 -1.24 -8.24 -21.02
N VAL A 176 -2.13 -7.52 -20.33
CA VAL A 176 -3.50 -7.97 -20.06
C VAL A 176 -4.30 -8.20 -21.36
N GLY A 177 -3.97 -7.47 -22.42
CA GLY A 177 -4.63 -7.61 -23.73
C GLY A 177 -4.51 -9.00 -24.36
N ALA A 178 -3.49 -9.76 -23.98
CA ALA A 178 -3.19 -11.11 -24.44
C ALA A 178 -3.97 -12.22 -23.71
N LEU A 179 -4.92 -11.90 -22.81
CA LEU A 179 -5.71 -12.91 -22.10
C LEU A 179 -6.48 -13.83 -23.05
N LYS A 180 -6.58 -15.10 -22.67
CA LYS A 180 -7.19 -16.19 -23.47
C LYS A 180 -8.52 -16.68 -22.92
N SER A 181 -8.89 -16.32 -21.68
CA SER A 181 -10.19 -16.69 -21.10
C SER A 181 -11.33 -16.17 -21.96
N LYS A 182 -12.34 -17.01 -22.19
CA LYS A 182 -13.48 -16.75 -23.07
C LYS A 182 -14.80 -16.75 -22.32
N ALA A 183 -15.75 -16.01 -22.85
CA ALA A 183 -17.14 -15.98 -22.37
C ALA A 183 -18.08 -16.20 -23.56
N VAL A 184 -19.02 -17.15 -23.41
CA VAL A 184 -20.03 -17.47 -24.45
C VAL A 184 -21.40 -17.09 -23.90
N LYS A 185 -22.05 -16.12 -24.56
CA LYS A 185 -23.38 -15.61 -24.18
C LYS A 185 -24.46 -16.68 -24.30
N GLN A 186 -25.29 -16.80 -23.26
CA GLN A 186 -26.42 -17.72 -23.19
C GLN A 186 -27.75 -17.01 -23.45
N LYS A 187 -28.79 -17.80 -23.76
CA LYS A 187 -30.14 -17.28 -24.05
C LYS A 187 -30.81 -16.61 -22.85
N ASP A 188 -30.43 -17.00 -21.64
CA ASP A 188 -30.94 -16.47 -20.37
C ASP A 188 -30.21 -15.22 -19.88
N GLY A 189 -29.25 -14.71 -20.67
CA GLY A 189 -28.46 -13.53 -20.34
C GLY A 189 -27.19 -13.81 -19.52
N THR A 190 -26.98 -15.04 -19.09
CA THR A 190 -25.74 -15.47 -18.45
C THR A 190 -24.63 -15.73 -19.47
N TYR A 191 -23.43 -16.06 -19.02
CA TYR A 191 -22.29 -16.41 -19.86
C TYR A 191 -21.63 -17.69 -19.35
N LEU A 192 -21.18 -18.54 -20.27
CA LEU A 192 -20.31 -19.65 -19.94
C LEU A 192 -18.86 -19.21 -20.05
N ILE A 193 -18.15 -19.26 -18.93
CA ILE A 193 -16.76 -18.82 -18.83
C ILE A 193 -15.85 -20.04 -18.98
N THR A 194 -14.78 -19.90 -19.78
CA THR A 194 -13.75 -20.93 -19.95
C THR A 194 -12.37 -20.28 -19.90
N GLY A 195 -11.45 -20.85 -19.14
CA GLY A 195 -10.06 -20.40 -19.06
C GLY A 195 -9.41 -20.67 -17.72
N GLN A 196 -8.16 -20.20 -17.58
CA GLN A 196 -7.38 -20.36 -16.37
C GLN A 196 -6.84 -19.01 -15.91
N LYS A 197 -6.95 -18.74 -14.62
CA LYS A 197 -6.36 -17.58 -13.97
C LYS A 197 -5.32 -18.04 -12.95
N ILE A 198 -4.18 -17.34 -12.88
CA ILE A 198 -3.08 -17.65 -11.98
C ILE A 198 -2.77 -16.48 -11.05
N PHE A 199 -2.09 -16.76 -9.95
CA PHE A 199 -1.73 -15.77 -8.92
C PHE A 199 -2.94 -15.08 -8.29
N ILE A 200 -4.06 -15.80 -8.15
CA ILE A 200 -5.29 -15.23 -7.60
C ILE A 200 -5.25 -15.28 -6.07
N SER A 201 -5.04 -14.12 -5.45
CA SER A 201 -5.15 -13.97 -4.00
C SER A 201 -6.56 -14.31 -3.53
N ASN A 202 -6.68 -15.01 -2.41
CA ASN A 202 -7.95 -15.49 -1.84
C ASN A 202 -8.72 -16.47 -2.75
N GLY A 203 -8.08 -17.04 -3.77
CA GLY A 203 -8.78 -17.80 -4.81
C GLY A 203 -9.55 -19.01 -4.32
N GLU A 204 -9.13 -19.63 -3.23
CA GLU A 204 -9.85 -20.70 -2.50
C GLU A 204 -9.48 -20.64 -1.02
N HIS A 205 -10.47 -20.77 -0.14
CA HIS A 205 -10.28 -20.82 1.31
C HIS A 205 -11.55 -21.31 2.03
N ASP A 206 -11.45 -21.59 3.33
CA ASP A 206 -12.54 -22.06 4.19
C ASP A 206 -13.02 -21.01 5.22
N LEU A 207 -12.60 -19.75 5.09
CA LEU A 207 -13.07 -18.63 5.93
C LEU A 207 -14.54 -18.27 5.66
N THR A 208 -15.02 -18.49 4.43
CA THR A 208 -16.39 -18.23 4.00
C THR A 208 -16.94 -19.38 3.17
N PRO A 209 -18.26 -19.63 3.20
CA PRO A 209 -18.89 -20.74 2.46
C PRO A 209 -18.92 -20.51 0.94
N ASN A 210 -18.87 -19.27 0.47
CA ASN A 210 -18.84 -18.92 -0.94
C ASN A 210 -17.78 -17.85 -1.21
N ILE A 211 -17.27 -17.81 -2.45
CA ILE A 211 -16.31 -16.79 -2.91
C ILE A 211 -16.84 -16.24 -4.23
N ILE A 212 -16.84 -14.93 -4.34
CA ILE A 212 -17.30 -14.21 -5.53
C ILE A 212 -16.07 -13.76 -6.32
N HIS A 213 -15.96 -14.20 -7.56
CA HIS A 213 -14.83 -13.93 -8.43
C HIS A 213 -15.24 -12.97 -9.58
N PRO A 214 -14.85 -11.68 -9.54
CA PRO A 214 -14.80 -10.83 -10.73
C PRO A 214 -13.72 -11.34 -11.68
N VAL A 215 -14.12 -11.85 -12.85
CA VAL A 215 -13.26 -12.52 -13.83
C VAL A 215 -13.23 -11.74 -15.14
N LEU A 216 -12.04 -11.35 -15.58
CA LEU A 216 -11.85 -10.78 -16.92
C LEU A 216 -11.80 -11.89 -17.98
N ALA A 217 -12.66 -11.77 -19.00
CA ALA A 217 -12.70 -12.68 -20.14
C ALA A 217 -13.14 -11.94 -21.41
N ARG A 218 -12.89 -12.53 -22.55
CA ARG A 218 -13.31 -12.01 -23.87
C ARG A 218 -14.57 -12.73 -24.31
N ILE A 219 -15.60 -11.98 -24.68
CA ILE A 219 -16.79 -12.56 -25.29
C ILE A 219 -16.39 -13.10 -26.68
N GLU A 220 -16.91 -14.27 -27.03
CA GLU A 220 -16.62 -14.89 -28.32
C GLU A 220 -17.05 -13.98 -29.49
N GLY A 221 -16.12 -13.69 -30.41
CA GLY A 221 -16.30 -12.74 -31.49
C GLY A 221 -15.90 -11.30 -31.21
N ASP A 222 -15.57 -10.95 -29.95
CA ASP A 222 -15.08 -9.61 -29.60
C ASP A 222 -13.63 -9.39 -30.03
N PRO A 223 -13.22 -8.12 -30.29
CA PRO A 223 -11.88 -7.79 -30.78
C PRO A 223 -10.77 -8.22 -29.83
N GLU A 224 -9.59 -8.49 -30.38
CA GLU A 224 -8.36 -8.74 -29.60
C GLU A 224 -7.89 -7.49 -28.85
N GLY A 225 -6.95 -7.68 -27.90
CA GLY A 225 -6.41 -6.62 -27.07
C GLY A 225 -7.37 -6.18 -25.95
N THR A 226 -7.04 -5.10 -25.28
CA THR A 226 -7.78 -4.63 -24.09
C THR A 226 -9.20 -4.14 -24.39
N LYS A 227 -9.47 -3.72 -25.64
CA LYS A 227 -10.78 -3.18 -26.06
C LYS A 227 -11.89 -4.24 -26.15
N GLY A 228 -11.56 -5.52 -26.25
CA GLY A 228 -12.55 -6.62 -26.30
C GLY A 228 -12.75 -7.33 -24.96
N ILE A 229 -12.20 -6.81 -23.86
CA ILE A 229 -12.29 -7.46 -22.56
C ILE A 229 -13.55 -7.02 -21.83
N SER A 230 -14.31 -8.00 -21.33
CA SER A 230 -15.44 -7.83 -20.44
C SER A 230 -15.13 -8.41 -19.06
N ILE A 231 -15.94 -8.11 -18.05
CA ILE A 231 -15.78 -8.64 -16.69
C ILE A 231 -17.06 -9.34 -16.26
N PHE A 232 -16.92 -10.46 -15.56
CA PHE A 232 -18.02 -11.31 -15.14
C PHE A 232 -17.91 -11.66 -13.67
N ILE A 233 -19.03 -11.66 -12.96
CA ILE A 233 -19.14 -12.22 -11.60
C ILE A 233 -19.32 -13.72 -11.73
N VAL A 234 -18.38 -14.49 -11.23
CA VAL A 234 -18.41 -15.96 -11.20
C VAL A 234 -18.40 -16.43 -9.75
N PRO A 235 -19.51 -16.92 -9.20
CA PRO A 235 -19.55 -17.44 -7.83
C PRO A 235 -18.96 -18.84 -7.78
N LYS A 236 -18.28 -19.19 -6.67
CA LYS A 236 -17.80 -20.56 -6.38
C LYS A 236 -18.96 -21.57 -6.29
N PHE A 237 -20.04 -21.19 -5.64
CA PHE A 237 -21.31 -21.90 -5.64
C PHE A 237 -22.39 -21.00 -6.25
N LEU A 238 -23.21 -21.57 -7.13
CA LEU A 238 -24.35 -20.87 -7.71
C LEU A 238 -25.30 -20.38 -6.60
N VAL A 239 -25.96 -19.27 -6.86
CA VAL A 239 -26.90 -18.66 -5.90
C VAL A 239 -28.31 -18.86 -6.39
N LYS A 240 -29.19 -19.41 -5.55
CA LYS A 240 -30.62 -19.59 -5.84
C LYS A 240 -31.37 -18.27 -5.68
N LYS A 241 -32.60 -18.22 -6.19
CA LYS A 241 -33.45 -17.02 -6.12
C LYS A 241 -33.73 -16.52 -4.68
N ASP A 242 -33.69 -17.43 -3.71
CA ASP A 242 -33.87 -17.12 -2.28
C ASP A 242 -32.57 -16.69 -1.57
N GLY A 243 -31.46 -16.57 -2.31
CA GLY A 243 -30.14 -16.20 -1.78
C GLY A 243 -29.37 -17.38 -1.15
N SER A 244 -29.92 -18.58 -1.11
CA SER A 244 -29.23 -19.78 -0.61
C SER A 244 -28.24 -20.33 -1.63
N LEU A 245 -27.24 -21.12 -1.14
CA LEU A 245 -26.27 -21.76 -2.02
C LEU A 245 -26.90 -22.87 -2.84
N GLY A 246 -26.58 -22.89 -4.13
CA GLY A 246 -26.91 -23.95 -5.07
C GLY A 246 -25.78 -24.96 -5.22
N GLU A 247 -25.68 -25.52 -6.42
CA GLU A 247 -24.61 -26.44 -6.79
C GLU A 247 -23.26 -25.69 -6.91
N ARG A 248 -22.15 -26.43 -6.75
CA ARG A 248 -20.83 -25.91 -7.06
C ARG A 248 -20.78 -25.53 -8.54
N ASN A 249 -20.33 -24.30 -8.81
CA ASN A 249 -20.09 -23.88 -10.18
C ASN A 249 -18.93 -24.69 -10.79
N ASP A 250 -18.88 -24.77 -12.12
CA ASP A 250 -17.82 -25.47 -12.83
C ASP A 250 -16.51 -24.66 -12.79
N MET A 251 -15.98 -24.52 -11.58
CA MET A 251 -14.70 -23.90 -11.31
C MET A 251 -13.97 -24.63 -10.17
N ILE A 252 -12.66 -24.73 -10.29
CA ILE A 252 -11.80 -25.40 -9.31
C ILE A 252 -10.53 -24.60 -9.03
N CYS A 253 -10.01 -24.74 -7.82
CA CYS A 253 -8.66 -24.36 -7.49
C CYS A 253 -7.73 -25.54 -7.87
N SER A 254 -7.00 -25.41 -8.98
CA SER A 254 -6.12 -26.48 -9.46
C SER A 254 -4.75 -26.51 -8.76
N GLY A 255 -4.45 -25.50 -7.93
CA GLY A 255 -3.22 -25.42 -7.16
C GLY A 255 -3.07 -24.09 -6.43
N ILE A 256 -2.12 -24.04 -5.51
CA ILE A 256 -1.68 -22.83 -4.82
C ILE A 256 -0.17 -22.67 -4.93
N GLU A 257 0.30 -21.43 -4.91
CA GLU A 257 1.72 -21.11 -5.05
C GLU A 257 2.49 -21.34 -3.74
N HIS A 258 3.67 -21.95 -3.83
CA HIS A 258 4.67 -22.00 -2.76
C HIS A 258 5.51 -20.72 -2.81
N LYS A 259 5.31 -19.80 -1.85
CA LYS A 259 5.81 -18.44 -1.92
C LYS A 259 6.94 -18.17 -0.93
N MET A 260 7.74 -17.14 -1.21
CA MET A 260 8.75 -16.60 -0.32
C MET A 260 8.14 -16.06 0.98
N GLY A 261 7.06 -15.27 0.87
CA GLY A 261 6.34 -14.63 1.97
C GLY A 261 4.83 -14.67 1.78
N ILE A 262 4.09 -14.06 2.70
CA ILE A 262 2.62 -14.04 2.73
C ILE A 262 2.05 -15.46 2.53
N LYS A 263 2.66 -16.44 3.18
CA LYS A 263 2.37 -17.87 2.97
C LYS A 263 0.96 -18.24 3.45
N GLY A 264 0.40 -17.49 4.40
CA GLY A 264 -0.97 -17.68 4.90
C GLY A 264 -2.07 -17.23 3.94
N ASN A 265 -1.75 -16.55 2.82
CA ASN A 265 -2.75 -16.19 1.81
C ASN A 265 -2.73 -17.16 0.64
N ALA A 266 -3.90 -17.66 0.23
CA ALA A 266 -4.05 -18.57 -0.90
C ALA A 266 -3.89 -17.82 -2.22
N THR A 267 -2.70 -17.90 -2.79
CA THR A 267 -2.41 -17.43 -4.15
C THR A 267 -2.67 -18.61 -5.08
N ALA A 268 -3.86 -18.63 -5.68
CA ALA A 268 -4.40 -19.81 -6.36
C ALA A 268 -4.29 -19.74 -7.88
N THR A 269 -4.24 -20.93 -8.49
CA THR A 269 -4.58 -21.15 -9.91
C THR A 269 -6.02 -21.63 -9.98
N LEU A 270 -6.87 -20.89 -10.69
CA LEU A 270 -8.30 -21.17 -10.84
C LEU A 270 -8.59 -21.58 -12.28
N ASN A 271 -9.20 -22.75 -12.46
CA ASN A 271 -9.74 -23.19 -13.74
C ASN A 271 -11.25 -22.94 -13.76
N PHE A 272 -11.73 -22.40 -14.87
CA PHE A 272 -13.13 -22.10 -15.12
C PHE A 272 -13.59 -22.87 -16.33
N GLY A 273 -14.70 -23.61 -16.21
CA GLY A 273 -15.40 -24.23 -17.32
C GLY A 273 -14.70 -25.45 -17.92
N ASP A 274 -13.99 -26.26 -17.13
CA ASP A 274 -13.36 -27.51 -17.62
C ASP A 274 -14.41 -28.52 -18.15
N ASN A 275 -15.68 -28.41 -17.70
CA ASN A 275 -16.82 -29.18 -18.20
C ASN A 275 -17.78 -28.35 -19.07
N GLY A 276 -17.43 -27.11 -19.44
CA GLY A 276 -18.23 -26.22 -20.24
C GLY A 276 -19.49 -25.67 -19.56
N LYS A 277 -19.55 -25.64 -18.21
CA LYS A 277 -20.75 -25.27 -17.42
C LYS A 277 -20.51 -24.14 -16.41
N CYS A 278 -19.38 -23.42 -16.49
CA CYS A 278 -19.07 -22.35 -15.56
C CYS A 278 -19.92 -21.11 -15.85
N VAL A 279 -20.90 -20.83 -15.00
CA VAL A 279 -21.83 -19.71 -15.15
C VAL A 279 -21.21 -18.43 -14.60
N GLY A 280 -21.24 -17.37 -15.43
CA GLY A 280 -20.84 -16.00 -15.07
C GLY A 280 -21.93 -14.99 -15.42
N TYR A 281 -21.97 -13.89 -14.66
CA TYR A 281 -22.90 -12.79 -14.81
C TYR A 281 -22.14 -11.54 -15.23
N LEU A 282 -22.57 -10.86 -16.30
CA LEU A 282 -21.90 -9.66 -16.80
C LEU A 282 -21.92 -8.55 -15.74
N LEU A 283 -20.76 -7.94 -15.49
CA LEU A 283 -20.61 -6.77 -14.61
C LEU A 283 -20.34 -5.54 -15.48
N GLY A 284 -21.20 -4.52 -15.39
CA GLY A 284 -21.16 -3.36 -16.28
C GLY A 284 -21.64 -3.69 -17.69
N LYS A 285 -20.92 -3.20 -18.71
CA LYS A 285 -21.25 -3.42 -20.13
C LYS A 285 -20.21 -4.29 -20.83
N GLU A 286 -20.64 -4.96 -21.90
CA GLU A 286 -19.72 -5.70 -22.77
C GLU A 286 -18.59 -4.78 -23.27
N ARG A 287 -17.35 -5.27 -23.26
CA ARG A 287 -16.13 -4.55 -23.69
C ARG A 287 -15.71 -3.38 -22.77
N GLU A 288 -16.35 -3.19 -21.61
CA GLU A 288 -15.92 -2.22 -20.61
C GLU A 288 -15.15 -2.84 -19.42
N GLY A 289 -14.77 -4.12 -19.50
CA GLY A 289 -14.12 -4.83 -18.40
C GLY A 289 -12.87 -4.16 -17.87
N MET A 290 -12.05 -3.57 -18.74
CA MET A 290 -10.86 -2.84 -18.30
C MET A 290 -11.21 -1.56 -17.55
N LYS A 291 -12.25 -0.83 -17.99
CA LYS A 291 -12.73 0.38 -17.31
C LYS A 291 -13.21 0.05 -15.89
N VAL A 292 -14.02 -0.98 -15.76
CA VAL A 292 -14.52 -1.47 -14.46
C VAL A 292 -13.36 -1.90 -13.56
N MET A 293 -12.42 -2.69 -14.11
CA MET A 293 -11.27 -3.20 -13.35
C MET A 293 -10.34 -2.09 -12.88
N PHE A 294 -10.17 -1.00 -13.64
CA PHE A 294 -9.29 0.11 -13.24
C PHE A 294 -9.75 0.79 -11.94
N HIS A 295 -11.05 0.82 -11.63
CA HIS A 295 -11.53 1.34 -10.35
C HIS A 295 -10.96 0.53 -9.18
N LEU A 296 -11.05 -0.81 -9.26
CA LEU A 296 -10.48 -1.68 -8.23
C LEU A 296 -8.95 -1.61 -8.20
N MET A 297 -8.30 -1.59 -9.37
CA MET A 297 -6.83 -1.58 -9.45
C MET A 297 -6.20 -0.33 -8.84
N ASN A 298 -6.81 0.84 -8.97
CA ASN A 298 -6.27 2.06 -8.35
C ASN A 298 -6.33 1.97 -6.82
N ALA A 299 -7.46 1.54 -6.26
CA ALA A 299 -7.59 1.27 -4.84
C ALA A 299 -6.58 0.21 -4.37
N ALA A 300 -6.43 -0.91 -5.10
CA ALA A 300 -5.48 -1.97 -4.78
C ALA A 300 -4.02 -1.48 -4.79
N ARG A 301 -3.65 -0.56 -5.70
CA ARG A 301 -2.32 0.08 -5.74
C ARG A 301 -2.04 0.91 -4.49
N ILE A 302 -3.01 1.71 -4.06
CA ILE A 302 -2.90 2.51 -2.82
C ILE A 302 -2.78 1.58 -1.62
N HIS A 303 -3.64 0.56 -1.53
CA HIS A 303 -3.57 -0.45 -0.47
C HIS A 303 -2.24 -1.22 -0.46
N THR A 304 -1.61 -1.45 -1.61
CA THR A 304 -0.25 -2.03 -1.66
C THR A 304 0.78 -1.12 -0.98
N GLY A 305 0.66 0.19 -1.13
CA GLY A 305 1.46 1.15 -0.37
C GLY A 305 1.24 1.04 1.14
N VAL A 306 -0.03 0.97 1.57
CA VAL A 306 -0.39 0.76 2.99
C VAL A 306 0.17 -0.56 3.54
N GLN A 307 0.08 -1.65 2.78
CA GLN A 307 0.65 -2.95 3.18
C GLN A 307 2.17 -2.85 3.39
N ALA A 308 2.88 -2.23 2.46
CA ALA A 308 4.33 -2.08 2.53
C ALA A 308 4.77 -1.18 3.70
N GLU A 309 4.06 -0.08 3.93
CA GLU A 309 4.24 0.80 5.08
C GLU A 309 4.01 0.07 6.41
N ALA A 310 2.89 -0.64 6.52
CA ALA A 310 2.47 -1.36 7.72
C ALA A 310 3.47 -2.45 8.14
N VAL A 311 3.93 -3.28 7.18
CA VAL A 311 4.95 -4.31 7.43
C VAL A 311 6.27 -3.66 7.86
N SER A 312 6.65 -2.53 7.26
CA SER A 312 7.83 -1.74 7.66
C SER A 312 7.70 -1.19 9.07
N SER A 313 6.51 -0.69 9.43
CA SER A 313 6.19 -0.17 10.76
C SER A 313 6.36 -1.26 11.83
N ALA A 314 5.78 -2.44 11.62
CA ALA A 314 5.94 -3.58 12.52
C ALA A 314 7.42 -3.99 12.65
N ALA A 315 8.15 -4.12 11.55
CA ALA A 315 9.57 -4.46 11.57
C ALA A 315 10.40 -3.45 12.39
N TYR A 316 10.13 -2.15 12.23
CA TYR A 316 10.77 -1.09 13.00
C TYR A 316 10.44 -1.16 14.50
N MET A 317 9.16 -1.34 14.87
CA MET A 317 8.75 -1.42 16.28
C MET A 317 9.42 -2.60 17.00
N HIS A 318 9.55 -3.74 16.30
CA HIS A 318 10.31 -4.88 16.79
C HIS A 318 11.80 -4.57 16.92
N ALA A 319 12.41 -3.90 15.92
CA ALA A 319 13.82 -3.52 15.96
C ALA A 319 14.13 -2.55 17.12
N VAL A 320 13.26 -1.55 17.36
CA VAL A 320 13.40 -0.64 18.52
C VAL A 320 13.33 -1.40 19.84
N THR A 321 12.35 -2.30 19.98
CA THR A 321 12.19 -3.11 21.20
C THR A 321 13.42 -3.99 21.45
N TYR A 322 13.92 -4.65 20.40
CA TYR A 322 15.13 -5.45 20.49
C TYR A 322 16.35 -4.61 20.86
N ALA A 323 16.54 -3.46 20.22
CA ALA A 323 17.69 -2.58 20.45
C ALA A 323 17.73 -2.01 21.88
N ARG A 324 16.57 -1.79 22.51
CA ARG A 324 16.46 -1.35 23.92
C ARG A 324 16.81 -2.45 24.90
N ASN A 325 16.51 -3.71 24.57
CA ASN A 325 16.65 -4.84 25.50
C ASN A 325 17.97 -5.61 25.32
N ARG A 326 18.59 -5.55 24.12
CA ARG A 326 19.84 -6.25 23.85
C ARG A 326 21.02 -5.50 24.42
N ILE A 327 21.66 -6.07 25.43
CA ILE A 327 22.87 -5.51 26.06
C ILE A 327 24.10 -6.13 25.36
N GLN A 328 24.96 -5.30 24.75
CA GLN A 328 26.21 -5.76 24.13
C GLN A 328 27.18 -4.62 23.85
N GLY A 329 28.46 -4.83 24.23
CA GLY A 329 29.54 -3.86 24.06
C GLY A 329 29.47 -2.69 25.05
N ALA A 330 30.60 -2.02 25.26
CA ALA A 330 30.66 -0.78 26.04
C ALA A 330 30.25 0.42 25.15
N HIS A 331 29.79 1.48 25.74
CA HIS A 331 29.55 2.72 25.02
C HIS A 331 30.83 3.17 24.28
N ILE A 332 30.70 3.70 23.07
CA ILE A 332 31.83 4.05 22.20
C ILE A 332 32.87 4.96 22.87
N THR A 333 32.43 5.88 23.75
CA THR A 333 33.32 6.77 24.48
C THR A 333 34.17 6.06 25.55
N GLN A 334 33.84 4.80 25.85
CA GLN A 334 34.54 3.99 26.86
C GLN A 334 35.14 2.71 26.26
N MET A 335 35.20 2.60 24.93
CA MET A 335 35.61 1.37 24.22
C MET A 335 37.02 0.89 24.57
N LEU A 336 37.89 1.79 25.02
CA LEU A 336 39.26 1.46 25.43
C LEU A 336 39.38 1.07 26.93
N ASN A 337 38.29 1.14 27.69
CA ASN A 337 38.26 0.73 29.08
C ASN A 337 37.73 -0.70 29.23
N PRO A 338 38.58 -1.72 29.52
CA PRO A 338 38.12 -3.11 29.62
C PRO A 338 37.10 -3.35 30.76
N ALA A 339 37.03 -2.46 31.73
CA ALA A 339 36.09 -2.50 32.85
C ALA A 339 34.79 -1.72 32.60
N ALA A 340 34.62 -1.12 31.40
CA ALA A 340 33.42 -0.35 31.09
C ALA A 340 32.16 -1.24 31.09
N PRO A 341 31.05 -0.76 31.68
CA PRO A 341 29.79 -1.49 31.67
C PRO A 341 29.27 -1.65 30.22
N LYS A 342 28.65 -2.82 29.93
CA LYS A 342 27.95 -3.03 28.69
C LYS A 342 26.66 -2.22 28.67
N VAL A 343 26.29 -1.72 27.50
CA VAL A 343 25.09 -0.91 27.28
C VAL A 343 24.09 -1.60 26.35
N ALA A 344 22.85 -1.14 26.34
CA ALA A 344 21.88 -1.54 25.31
C ALA A 344 22.37 -1.11 23.92
N ILE A 345 22.16 -1.94 22.91
CA ILE A 345 22.71 -1.65 21.57
C ILE A 345 22.13 -0.37 20.97
N ILE A 346 20.96 0.10 21.41
CA ILE A 346 20.41 1.39 21.02
C ILE A 346 21.34 2.56 21.33
N GLU A 347 22.29 2.42 22.26
CA GLU A 347 23.25 3.46 22.59
C GLU A 347 24.41 3.57 21.58
N HIS A 348 24.60 2.56 20.73
CA HIS A 348 25.64 2.59 19.70
C HIS A 348 25.25 3.52 18.53
N PRO A 349 26.18 4.35 18.03
CA PRO A 349 25.89 5.36 17.00
C PRO A 349 25.30 4.78 15.70
N ASP A 350 25.79 3.63 15.22
CA ASP A 350 25.28 3.02 13.99
C ASP A 350 23.90 2.41 14.18
N VAL A 351 23.61 1.82 15.34
CA VAL A 351 22.24 1.36 15.65
C VAL A 351 21.27 2.55 15.71
N LYS A 352 21.68 3.69 16.29
CA LYS A 352 20.88 4.94 16.26
C LYS A 352 20.64 5.42 14.84
N ARG A 353 21.65 5.34 13.97
CA ARG A 353 21.51 5.69 12.53
C ARG A 353 20.48 4.78 11.84
N MET A 354 20.59 3.45 12.02
CA MET A 354 19.65 2.47 11.46
C MET A 354 18.23 2.74 11.93
N LEU A 355 18.02 2.92 13.23
CA LEU A 355 16.70 3.21 13.79
C LEU A 355 16.13 4.54 13.28
N MET A 356 16.97 5.57 13.13
CA MET A 356 16.55 6.88 12.64
C MET A 356 16.20 6.84 11.15
N TYR A 357 16.95 6.07 10.35
CA TYR A 357 16.63 5.80 8.95
C TYR A 357 15.25 5.16 8.81
N MET A 358 15.01 4.06 9.54
CA MET A 358 13.72 3.37 9.51
C MET A 358 12.58 4.28 9.96
N LYS A 359 12.76 4.96 11.12
CA LYS A 359 11.76 5.88 11.67
C LYS A 359 11.38 6.98 10.68
N SER A 360 12.35 7.70 10.16
CA SER A 360 12.09 8.83 9.26
C SER A 360 11.47 8.39 7.95
N THR A 361 11.87 7.24 7.43
CA THR A 361 11.29 6.68 6.20
C THR A 361 9.83 6.27 6.41
N ILE A 362 9.51 5.56 7.49
CA ILE A 362 8.13 5.13 7.82
C ILE A 362 7.22 6.34 8.08
N GLU A 363 7.68 7.32 8.84
CA GLU A 363 6.95 8.57 9.06
C GLU A 363 6.64 9.29 7.73
N GLY A 364 7.59 9.29 6.80
CA GLY A 364 7.39 9.84 5.46
C GLY A 364 6.37 9.06 4.63
N MET A 365 6.43 7.73 4.67
CA MET A 365 5.47 6.86 4.01
C MET A 365 4.05 7.12 4.55
N ARG A 366 3.87 7.11 5.86
CA ARG A 366 2.58 7.34 6.53
C ARG A 366 1.99 8.71 6.21
N MET A 367 2.82 9.77 6.23
CA MET A 367 2.37 11.10 5.81
C MET A 367 1.88 11.08 4.36
N LEU A 368 2.60 10.41 3.46
CA LEU A 368 2.26 10.35 2.04
C LEU A 368 0.96 9.58 1.80
N THR A 369 0.80 8.42 2.44
CA THR A 369 -0.39 7.58 2.36
C THR A 369 -1.63 8.30 2.90
N LEU A 370 -1.54 8.87 4.10
CA LEU A 370 -2.68 9.56 4.72
C LEU A 370 -3.01 10.89 4.03
N PHE A 371 -2.00 11.59 3.48
CA PHE A 371 -2.25 12.77 2.65
C PHE A 371 -2.99 12.42 1.36
N LEU A 372 -2.65 11.31 0.71
CA LEU A 372 -3.39 10.80 -0.44
C LEU A 372 -4.85 10.47 -0.03
N ALA A 373 -5.04 9.70 1.04
CA ALA A 373 -6.34 9.29 1.53
C ALA A 373 -7.25 10.48 1.88
N TYR A 374 -6.69 11.52 2.49
CA TYR A 374 -7.41 12.78 2.75
C TYR A 374 -7.90 13.47 1.46
N HIS A 375 -7.14 13.37 0.37
CA HIS A 375 -7.58 13.90 -0.92
C HIS A 375 -8.62 12.99 -1.60
N GLU A 376 -8.63 11.67 -1.35
CA GLU A 376 -9.76 10.81 -1.73
C GLU A 376 -11.04 11.23 -1.01
N ASP A 377 -10.95 11.57 0.28
CA ASP A 377 -12.10 12.06 1.03
C ASP A 377 -12.66 13.34 0.41
N ILE A 378 -11.80 14.30 0.07
CA ILE A 378 -12.22 15.54 -0.60
C ILE A 378 -12.83 15.25 -1.98
N MET A 379 -12.18 14.39 -2.76
CA MET A 379 -12.61 14.03 -4.11
C MET A 379 -14.02 13.43 -4.14
N HIS A 380 -14.37 12.62 -3.12
CA HIS A 380 -15.67 11.97 -3.03
C HIS A 380 -16.76 12.81 -2.34
N ALA A 381 -16.37 13.71 -1.44
CA ALA A 381 -17.32 14.41 -0.57
C ALA A 381 -17.59 15.87 -0.98
N SER A 382 -16.70 16.52 -1.73
CA SER A 382 -16.87 17.92 -2.13
C SER A 382 -17.95 18.07 -3.20
N SER A 383 -18.70 19.16 -3.11
CA SER A 383 -19.61 19.63 -4.18
C SER A 383 -18.96 20.67 -5.11
N SER A 384 -17.74 21.13 -4.80
CA SER A 384 -16.99 22.07 -5.61
C SER A 384 -16.21 21.34 -6.72
N GLU A 385 -16.53 21.63 -7.99
CA GLU A 385 -15.81 21.06 -9.14
C GLU A 385 -14.30 21.35 -9.09
N GLU A 386 -13.90 22.53 -8.61
CA GLU A 386 -12.49 22.90 -8.48
C GLU A 386 -11.79 22.06 -7.41
N GLU A 387 -12.39 21.90 -6.22
CA GLU A 387 -11.83 21.04 -5.17
C GLU A 387 -11.73 19.58 -5.62
N ILE A 388 -12.78 19.05 -6.26
CA ILE A 388 -12.76 17.70 -6.82
C ILE A 388 -11.64 17.55 -7.83
N LYS A 389 -11.48 18.50 -8.73
CA LYS A 389 -10.43 18.47 -9.77
C LYS A 389 -9.02 18.53 -9.17
N GLU A 390 -8.77 19.43 -8.19
CA GLU A 390 -7.47 19.50 -7.50
C GLU A 390 -7.19 18.21 -6.70
N ALA A 391 -8.18 17.69 -5.96
CA ALA A 391 -8.03 16.46 -5.19
C ALA A 391 -7.77 15.26 -6.10
N THR A 392 -8.51 15.13 -7.20
CA THR A 392 -8.28 14.09 -8.22
C THR A 392 -6.86 14.16 -8.77
N ALA A 393 -6.36 15.34 -9.06
CA ALA A 393 -4.98 15.52 -9.58
C ALA A 393 -3.93 15.01 -8.57
N ILE A 394 -4.12 15.28 -7.27
CA ILE A 394 -3.24 14.78 -6.19
C ILE A 394 -3.34 13.27 -6.07
N VAL A 395 -4.55 12.70 -6.01
CA VAL A 395 -4.74 11.25 -5.93
C VAL A 395 -4.09 10.54 -7.11
N GLU A 396 -4.32 11.05 -8.33
CA GLU A 396 -3.77 10.46 -9.54
C GLU A 396 -2.24 10.47 -9.61
N ILE A 397 -1.58 11.58 -9.22
CA ILE A 397 -0.11 11.66 -9.28
C ILE A 397 0.53 10.87 -8.13
N LEU A 398 -0.10 10.85 -6.95
CA LEU A 398 0.45 10.16 -5.78
C LEU A 398 0.25 8.64 -5.81
N THR A 399 -0.79 8.11 -6.45
CA THR A 399 -1.05 6.66 -6.50
C THR A 399 0.17 5.84 -6.96
N PRO A 400 0.83 6.12 -8.10
CA PRO A 400 2.03 5.40 -8.49
C PRO A 400 3.23 5.69 -7.57
N ILE A 401 3.33 6.88 -6.98
CA ILE A 401 4.40 7.24 -6.05
C ILE A 401 4.25 6.44 -4.74
N VAL A 402 3.05 6.35 -4.20
CA VAL A 402 2.71 5.55 -3.01
C VAL A 402 3.02 4.07 -3.27
N LYS A 403 2.48 3.50 -4.35
CA LYS A 403 2.67 2.08 -4.65
C LYS A 403 4.14 1.71 -4.86
N ALA A 404 4.82 2.38 -5.78
CA ALA A 404 6.19 2.01 -6.16
C ALA A 404 7.22 2.51 -5.14
N GLY A 405 7.13 3.77 -4.73
CA GLY A 405 8.11 4.36 -3.82
C GLY A 405 8.11 3.72 -2.44
N ILE A 406 6.91 3.51 -1.87
CA ILE A 406 6.78 2.88 -0.55
C ILE A 406 7.23 1.41 -0.61
N SER A 407 6.83 0.64 -1.63
CA SER A 407 7.21 -0.77 -1.72
C SER A 407 8.73 -0.99 -1.92
N ASP A 408 9.42 -0.10 -2.63
CA ASP A 408 10.87 -0.15 -2.77
C ASP A 408 11.58 0.25 -1.47
N ALA A 409 11.11 1.30 -0.80
CA ALA A 409 11.69 1.74 0.47
C ALA A 409 11.43 0.73 1.60
N ALA A 410 10.28 0.08 1.62
CA ALA A 410 9.91 -0.94 2.62
C ALA A 410 10.86 -2.14 2.60
N TRP A 411 11.33 -2.57 1.44
CA TRP A 411 12.35 -3.61 1.33
C TRP A 411 13.64 -3.23 2.07
N LEU A 412 14.08 -1.99 1.93
CA LEU A 412 15.29 -1.50 2.61
C LEU A 412 15.06 -1.33 4.12
N VAL A 413 13.89 -0.86 4.53
CA VAL A 413 13.52 -0.72 5.95
C VAL A 413 13.51 -2.08 6.65
N THR A 414 12.89 -3.09 6.05
CA THR A 414 12.84 -4.44 6.65
C THR A 414 14.20 -5.12 6.68
N ALA A 415 15.07 -4.90 5.68
CA ALA A 415 16.45 -5.36 5.68
C ALA A 415 17.26 -4.72 6.81
N GLU A 416 17.07 -3.42 7.06
CA GLU A 416 17.74 -2.71 8.16
C GLU A 416 17.23 -3.17 9.53
N ALA A 417 15.95 -3.53 9.66
CA ALA A 417 15.41 -4.13 10.88
C ALA A 417 16.08 -5.47 11.19
N MET A 418 16.31 -6.33 10.18
CA MET A 418 17.09 -7.55 10.35
C MET A 418 18.52 -7.25 10.80
N GLN A 419 19.16 -6.21 10.24
CA GLN A 419 20.52 -5.81 10.59
C GLN A 419 20.63 -5.41 12.07
N VAL A 420 19.64 -4.72 12.62
CA VAL A 420 19.58 -4.36 14.08
C VAL A 420 19.60 -5.61 14.97
N TYR A 421 18.95 -6.70 14.53
CA TYR A 421 18.95 -7.98 15.26
C TYR A 421 20.27 -8.74 15.16
N GLY A 422 21.16 -8.40 14.21
CA GLY A 422 22.37 -9.15 13.91
C GLY A 422 22.05 -10.58 13.47
N GLY A 423 22.80 -11.58 13.90
CA GLY A 423 22.58 -12.99 13.53
C GLY A 423 21.17 -13.51 13.85
N TYR A 424 20.56 -13.03 14.91
CA TYR A 424 19.19 -13.39 15.26
C TYR A 424 18.15 -12.88 14.26
N GLY A 425 18.42 -11.79 13.54
CA GLY A 425 17.53 -11.28 12.49
C GLY A 425 17.39 -12.21 11.28
N TYR A 426 18.26 -13.21 11.17
CA TYR A 426 18.22 -14.22 10.10
C TYR A 426 17.54 -15.54 10.55
N CYS A 427 17.14 -15.62 11.83
CA CYS A 427 16.54 -16.81 12.42
C CYS A 427 15.02 -16.71 12.47
N GLN A 428 14.31 -17.79 12.09
CA GLN A 428 12.84 -17.86 12.01
C GLN A 428 12.12 -17.76 13.37
N GLU A 429 12.85 -17.81 14.47
CA GLU A 429 12.32 -17.58 15.81
C GLU A 429 11.98 -16.10 16.07
N TYR A 430 12.52 -15.19 15.24
CA TYR A 430 12.31 -13.75 15.33
C TYR A 430 11.50 -13.23 14.14
N PRO A 431 10.61 -12.23 14.35
CA PRO A 431 9.63 -11.85 13.33
C PRO A 431 10.20 -11.06 12.15
N VAL A 432 11.39 -10.47 12.28
CA VAL A 432 11.92 -9.51 11.30
C VAL A 432 12.29 -10.15 9.96
N GLU A 433 12.68 -11.44 9.94
CA GLU A 433 12.97 -12.17 8.71
C GLU A 433 11.69 -12.43 7.91
N GLN A 434 10.55 -12.74 8.59
CA GLN A 434 9.26 -12.90 7.94
C GLN A 434 8.81 -11.59 7.29
N TYR A 435 8.90 -10.46 8.01
CA TYR A 435 8.55 -9.15 7.45
C TYR A 435 9.36 -8.82 6.19
N ALA A 436 10.65 -9.13 6.17
CA ALA A 436 11.48 -8.95 4.98
C ALA A 436 11.04 -9.84 3.80
N ARG A 437 10.61 -11.08 4.05
CA ARG A 437 10.08 -11.96 3.00
C ARG A 437 8.71 -11.50 2.49
N ASP A 438 7.84 -11.10 3.39
CA ASP A 438 6.48 -10.67 3.06
C ASP A 438 6.47 -9.40 2.21
N VAL A 439 7.33 -8.42 2.52
CA VAL A 439 7.34 -7.12 1.86
C VAL A 439 7.74 -7.17 0.38
N LYS A 440 8.51 -8.20 -0.03
CA LYS A 440 9.11 -8.22 -1.38
C LYS A 440 8.08 -8.24 -2.50
N VAL A 441 6.96 -8.92 -2.32
CA VAL A 441 5.94 -9.04 -3.37
C VAL A 441 5.27 -7.70 -3.71
N PHE A 442 5.28 -6.74 -2.79
CA PHE A 442 4.63 -5.43 -3.00
C PHE A 442 5.25 -4.61 -4.15
N SER A 443 6.50 -4.86 -4.51
CA SER A 443 7.14 -4.25 -5.70
C SER A 443 6.80 -4.99 -7.01
N ILE A 444 6.15 -6.15 -6.94
CA ILE A 444 5.91 -7.05 -8.07
C ILE A 444 4.44 -7.03 -8.50
N TYR A 445 3.51 -7.32 -7.58
CA TYR A 445 2.08 -7.43 -7.91
C TYR A 445 1.37 -6.07 -8.01
N GLU A 446 0.11 -6.05 -8.42
CA GLU A 446 -0.71 -4.84 -8.66
C GLU A 446 -0.08 -3.88 -9.69
N GLY A 447 0.61 -4.46 -10.68
CA GLY A 447 1.48 -3.78 -11.63
C GLY A 447 2.87 -3.54 -11.06
N THR A 448 3.90 -4.07 -11.73
CA THR A 448 5.28 -3.91 -11.29
C THR A 448 5.66 -2.43 -11.09
N ASN A 449 6.68 -2.15 -10.31
CA ASN A 449 7.12 -0.78 -10.07
C ASN A 449 7.52 -0.06 -11.37
N PHE A 450 8.00 -0.78 -12.41
CA PHE A 450 8.18 -0.19 -13.74
C PHE A 450 6.85 0.32 -14.33
N ILE A 451 5.77 -0.46 -14.23
CA ILE A 451 4.44 -0.05 -14.75
C ILE A 451 3.93 1.20 -14.02
N GLN A 452 4.14 1.29 -12.71
CA GLN A 452 3.80 2.50 -11.93
C GLN A 452 4.66 3.69 -12.36
N SER A 453 5.96 3.47 -12.57
CA SER A 453 6.90 4.52 -12.97
C SER A 453 6.60 5.04 -14.37
N ALA A 454 6.26 4.14 -15.32
CA ALA A 454 5.86 4.51 -16.66
C ALA A 454 4.50 5.25 -16.67
N ASP A 455 3.55 4.82 -15.83
CA ASP A 455 2.26 5.51 -15.65
C ASP A 455 2.46 6.92 -15.09
N LEU A 456 3.28 7.07 -14.03
CA LEU A 456 3.64 8.36 -13.46
C LEU A 456 4.26 9.28 -14.52
N GLN A 457 5.32 8.82 -15.17
CA GLN A 457 6.06 9.61 -16.15
C GLN A 457 5.19 10.05 -17.33
N MET A 458 4.51 9.08 -17.96
CA MET A 458 3.79 9.35 -19.20
C MET A 458 2.40 9.93 -18.96
N ARG A 459 1.54 9.21 -18.23
CA ARG A 459 0.13 9.58 -18.14
C ARG A 459 -0.16 10.62 -17.07
N LYS A 460 0.57 10.59 -15.94
CA LYS A 460 0.31 11.51 -14.84
C LYS A 460 1.10 12.83 -14.95
N ILE A 461 2.21 12.84 -15.70
CA ILE A 461 3.03 14.03 -15.89
C ILE A 461 3.04 14.48 -17.37
N LEU A 462 3.78 13.80 -18.25
CA LEU A 462 4.14 14.34 -19.58
C LEU A 462 2.96 14.44 -20.57
N MET A 463 2.03 13.48 -20.57
CA MET A 463 0.86 13.45 -21.45
C MET A 463 -0.43 13.90 -20.73
N ASN A 464 -0.35 14.27 -19.45
CA ASN A 464 -1.47 14.87 -18.75
C ASN A 464 -1.77 16.26 -19.32
N LYS A 465 -3.06 16.56 -19.55
CA LYS A 465 -3.46 17.83 -20.18
C LYS A 465 -2.86 19.02 -19.41
N GLU A 466 -2.07 19.84 -20.10
CA GLU A 466 -1.36 21.01 -19.52
C GLU A 466 -0.48 20.65 -18.30
N MET A 467 -0.12 19.37 -18.16
CA MET A 467 0.56 18.84 -16.97
C MET A 467 -0.15 19.22 -15.66
N TYR A 468 -1.48 19.21 -15.68
CA TYR A 468 -2.29 19.72 -14.57
C TYR A 468 -1.98 19.03 -13.25
N ASN A 469 -1.89 17.69 -13.23
CA ASN A 469 -1.59 16.94 -12.00
C ASN A 469 -0.23 17.36 -11.40
N TYR A 470 0.79 17.51 -12.26
CA TYR A 470 2.11 17.97 -11.85
C TYR A 470 2.08 19.42 -11.35
N SER A 471 1.30 20.29 -11.98
CA SER A 471 1.17 21.70 -11.58
C SER A 471 0.52 21.85 -10.19
N ILE A 472 -0.48 21.02 -9.86
CA ILE A 472 -1.11 21.01 -8.53
C ILE A 472 -0.14 20.46 -7.47
N PHE A 473 0.60 19.39 -7.79
CA PHE A 473 1.66 18.88 -6.92
C PHE A 473 2.74 19.92 -6.64
N LYS A 474 3.21 20.63 -7.69
CA LYS A 474 4.11 21.78 -7.58
C LYS A 474 3.58 22.86 -6.65
N LYS A 475 2.30 23.24 -6.82
CA LYS A 475 1.63 24.25 -6.00
C LYS A 475 1.73 23.90 -4.51
N ARG A 476 1.41 22.65 -4.14
CA ARG A 476 1.46 22.18 -2.73
C ARG A 476 2.87 22.25 -2.13
N ILE A 477 3.87 21.80 -2.87
CA ILE A 477 5.26 21.84 -2.41
C ILE A 477 5.74 23.29 -2.23
N THR A 478 5.48 24.13 -3.22
CA THR A 478 5.90 25.55 -3.20
C THR A 478 5.23 26.32 -2.05
N GLU A 479 3.94 26.09 -1.80
CA GLU A 479 3.23 26.66 -0.66
C GLU A 479 3.87 26.26 0.66
N THR A 480 4.25 24.98 0.81
CA THR A 480 4.91 24.48 2.04
C THR A 480 6.28 25.13 2.23
N ILE A 481 7.10 25.20 1.18
CA ILE A 481 8.41 25.86 1.22
C ILE A 481 8.29 27.32 1.68
N ASN A 482 7.31 28.05 1.12
CA ASN A 482 7.10 29.45 1.48
C ASN A 482 6.62 29.63 2.92
N LYS A 483 5.71 28.77 3.40
CA LYS A 483 5.20 28.79 4.77
C LYS A 483 6.25 28.35 5.82
N ALA A 484 7.24 27.57 5.42
CA ALA A 484 8.31 27.11 6.30
C ALA A 484 9.30 28.23 6.68
N LYS A 485 9.44 29.26 5.81
CA LYS A 485 10.37 30.39 6.03
C LYS A 485 10.04 31.10 7.35
N GLY A 486 11.07 31.33 8.18
CA GLY A 486 10.92 31.94 9.49
C GLY A 486 10.47 31.00 10.63
N ILE A 487 10.06 29.76 10.31
CA ILE A 487 9.69 28.73 11.30
C ILE A 487 10.76 27.64 11.38
N VAL A 488 11.21 27.17 10.21
CA VAL A 488 12.21 26.11 10.04
C VAL A 488 13.54 26.75 9.61
N ASP A 489 14.64 26.20 10.10
CA ASP A 489 15.99 26.63 9.72
C ASP A 489 16.23 26.40 8.20
N ASP A 490 16.78 27.40 7.50
CA ASP A 490 17.03 27.38 6.06
C ASP A 490 17.85 26.17 5.59
N LYS A 491 18.69 25.60 6.45
CA LYS A 491 19.44 24.37 6.12
C LYS A 491 18.55 23.16 5.82
N TYR A 492 17.26 23.18 6.23
CA TYR A 492 16.28 22.14 5.92
C TYR A 492 15.30 22.59 4.82
N ILE A 493 15.11 23.90 4.61
CA ILE A 493 14.27 24.43 3.53
C ILE A 493 15.03 24.35 2.19
N THR A 494 16.26 24.85 2.16
CA THR A 494 17.08 24.95 0.94
C THR A 494 17.27 23.62 0.20
N PRO A 495 17.54 22.47 0.84
CA PRO A 495 17.64 21.21 0.13
C PRO A 495 16.35 20.83 -0.60
N VAL A 496 15.18 21.04 0.02
CA VAL A 496 13.87 20.70 -0.58
C VAL A 496 13.58 21.61 -1.78
N GLU A 497 13.80 22.92 -1.64
CA GLU A 497 13.65 23.89 -2.72
C GLU A 497 14.59 23.59 -3.90
N ARG A 498 15.87 23.31 -3.61
CA ARG A 498 16.85 22.91 -4.63
C ARG A 498 16.46 21.58 -5.31
N GLY A 499 15.97 20.62 -4.53
CA GLY A 499 15.51 19.34 -5.05
C GLY A 499 14.36 19.51 -6.02
N TRP A 500 13.39 20.36 -5.67
CA TRP A 500 12.29 20.69 -6.56
C TRP A 500 12.77 21.31 -7.88
N ASN A 501 13.64 22.31 -7.81
CA ASN A 501 14.18 22.97 -9.00
C ASN A 501 14.93 21.98 -9.92
N LYS A 502 15.66 21.02 -9.33
CA LYS A 502 16.33 19.97 -10.09
C LYS A 502 15.37 18.99 -10.74
N LEU A 503 14.24 18.68 -10.10
CA LEU A 503 13.19 17.88 -10.73
C LEU A 503 12.60 18.61 -11.95
N GLU A 504 12.39 19.92 -11.88
CA GLU A 504 11.90 20.71 -13.02
C GLU A 504 12.85 20.62 -14.22
N GLU A 505 14.17 20.72 -14.01
CA GLU A 505 15.16 20.53 -15.08
C GLU A 505 15.03 19.14 -15.74
N VAL A 506 14.80 18.09 -14.95
CA VAL A 506 14.57 16.71 -15.46
C VAL A 506 13.29 16.65 -16.27
N ILE A 507 12.20 17.22 -15.76
CA ILE A 507 10.91 17.19 -16.46
C ILE A 507 10.99 17.96 -17.80
N ASP A 508 11.69 19.09 -17.84
CA ASP A 508 11.89 19.86 -19.08
C ASP A 508 12.73 19.08 -20.10
N MET A 509 13.78 18.38 -19.65
CA MET A 509 14.53 17.47 -20.51
C MET A 509 13.64 16.36 -21.07
N MET A 510 12.80 15.74 -20.25
CA MET A 510 11.88 14.66 -20.66
C MET A 510 10.81 15.15 -21.64
N LYS A 511 10.27 16.37 -21.46
CA LYS A 511 9.37 17.00 -22.44
C LYS A 511 10.02 17.12 -23.81
N LYS A 512 11.27 17.59 -23.84
CA LYS A 512 12.03 17.69 -25.09
C LYS A 512 12.25 16.32 -25.74
N GLN A 513 12.61 15.30 -24.95
CA GLN A 513 12.75 13.93 -25.44
C GLN A 513 11.43 13.38 -26.03
N LEU A 514 10.29 13.69 -25.39
CA LEU A 514 8.97 13.28 -25.87
C LEU A 514 8.66 13.95 -27.24
N GLN A 515 8.92 15.27 -27.37
CA GLN A 515 8.73 16.03 -28.61
C GLN A 515 9.62 15.52 -29.75
N GLU A 516 10.81 15.08 -29.42
CA GLU A 516 11.79 14.51 -30.37
C GLU A 516 11.52 13.02 -30.68
N GLY A 517 10.49 12.39 -30.08
CA GLY A 517 10.16 10.99 -30.29
C GLY A 517 11.14 9.99 -29.67
N LYS A 518 11.95 10.39 -28.69
CA LYS A 518 12.97 9.58 -28.01
C LYS A 518 12.37 8.67 -26.94
N PHE A 519 11.37 7.85 -27.30
CA PHE A 519 10.61 7.02 -26.35
C PHE A 519 11.48 6.02 -25.55
N ILE A 520 12.52 5.44 -26.17
CA ILE A 520 13.41 4.50 -25.49
C ILE A 520 14.16 5.19 -24.35
N ALA A 521 14.71 6.39 -24.60
CA ALA A 521 15.41 7.18 -23.58
C ALA A 521 14.45 7.62 -22.45
N LEU A 522 13.20 7.95 -22.79
CA LEU A 522 12.16 8.23 -21.77
C LEU A 522 11.90 7.01 -20.90
N MET A 523 11.62 5.84 -21.48
CA MET A 523 11.30 4.63 -20.73
C MET A 523 12.46 4.13 -19.88
N GLN A 524 13.71 4.30 -20.31
CA GLN A 524 14.88 3.99 -19.51
C GLN A 524 14.90 4.77 -18.20
N ASN A 525 14.40 5.99 -18.20
CA ASN A 525 14.43 6.90 -17.06
C ASN A 525 13.13 6.87 -16.21
N ALA A 526 12.16 6.01 -16.53
CA ALA A 526 10.90 5.96 -15.78
C ALA A 526 11.10 5.54 -14.31
N VAL A 527 11.84 4.46 -14.06
CA VAL A 527 12.15 4.00 -12.69
C VAL A 527 13.07 4.99 -11.96
N PRO A 528 14.18 5.47 -12.53
CA PRO A 528 14.97 6.55 -11.90
C PRO A 528 14.17 7.79 -11.55
N LEU A 529 13.23 8.24 -12.40
CA LEU A 529 12.33 9.36 -12.11
C LEU A 529 11.46 9.06 -10.87
N GLN A 530 10.87 7.88 -10.79
CA GLN A 530 10.10 7.43 -9.63
C GLN A 530 10.95 7.44 -8.36
N GLN A 531 12.19 6.93 -8.45
CA GLN A 531 13.16 6.89 -7.35
C GLN A 531 13.62 8.30 -6.93
N ALA A 532 13.51 9.29 -7.80
CA ALA A 532 13.75 10.68 -7.47
C ALA A 532 12.52 11.36 -6.84
N ILE A 533 11.34 11.18 -7.41
CA ILE A 533 10.11 11.86 -6.94
C ILE A 533 9.72 11.40 -5.54
N PHE A 534 9.85 10.13 -5.21
CA PHE A 534 9.47 9.60 -3.89
C PHE A 534 10.23 10.27 -2.73
N PRO A 535 11.57 10.29 -2.67
CA PRO A 535 12.28 10.95 -1.57
C PRO A 535 12.07 12.47 -1.55
N LEU A 536 11.80 13.13 -2.68
CA LEU A 536 11.42 14.54 -2.72
C LEU A 536 10.06 14.78 -2.07
N ALA A 537 9.06 13.95 -2.38
CA ALA A 537 7.74 13.99 -1.76
C ALA A 537 7.82 13.77 -0.24
N VAL A 538 8.62 12.80 0.19
CA VAL A 538 8.86 12.53 1.61
C VAL A 538 9.58 13.69 2.29
N ALA A 539 10.61 14.28 1.67
CA ALA A 539 11.31 15.45 2.21
C ALA A 539 10.41 16.67 2.34
N TRP A 540 9.53 16.91 1.37
CA TRP A 540 8.48 17.94 1.44
C TRP A 540 7.56 17.74 2.65
N LEU A 541 7.07 16.52 2.87
CA LEU A 541 6.18 16.22 4.01
C LEU A 541 6.91 16.32 5.36
N HIS A 542 8.19 15.97 5.41
CA HIS A 542 9.03 16.23 6.58
C HIS A 542 9.23 17.73 6.83
N LEU A 543 9.37 18.55 5.81
CA LEU A 543 9.41 19.99 5.96
C LEU A 543 8.10 20.54 6.54
N TRP A 544 6.96 20.04 6.06
CA TRP A 544 5.65 20.38 6.64
C TRP A 544 5.54 19.92 8.12
N SER A 545 5.99 18.71 8.41
CA SER A 545 6.03 18.21 9.79
C SER A 545 6.85 19.12 10.72
N LEU A 546 8.03 19.61 10.28
CA LEU A 546 8.86 20.53 11.04
C LEU A 546 8.15 21.84 11.38
N MET A 547 7.35 22.40 10.47
CA MET A 547 6.59 23.62 10.70
C MET A 547 5.61 23.50 11.88
N ILE A 548 5.09 22.30 12.10
CA ILE A 548 4.13 22.01 13.18
C ILE A 548 4.87 21.64 14.46
N THR A 549 5.88 20.77 14.35
CA THR A 549 6.50 20.13 15.51
C THR A 549 7.52 21.03 16.23
N ILE A 550 8.24 21.90 15.50
CA ILE A 550 9.21 22.81 16.13
C ILE A 550 8.54 23.77 17.12
N PRO A 551 7.45 24.48 16.81
CA PRO A 551 6.79 25.36 17.76
C PRO A 551 6.22 24.58 18.96
N LYS A 552 5.64 23.40 18.74
CA LYS A 552 5.08 22.56 19.81
C LYS A 552 6.18 22.01 20.74
N MET A 553 7.28 21.54 20.18
CA MET A 553 8.44 21.12 20.94
C MET A 553 8.99 22.27 21.79
N LYS A 554 9.18 23.46 21.21
CA LYS A 554 9.65 24.65 21.93
C LYS A 554 8.73 25.04 23.08
N LYS A 555 7.41 24.91 22.91
CA LYS A 555 6.42 25.20 23.96
C LYS A 555 6.59 24.30 25.19
N ILE A 556 6.98 23.02 25.00
CA ILE A 556 7.11 22.03 26.09
C ILE A 556 8.51 22.06 26.69
N ILE A 557 9.55 22.08 25.85
CA ILE A 557 10.94 21.94 26.29
C ILE A 557 11.56 23.30 26.66
N GLY A 558 11.06 24.40 26.07
CA GLY A 558 11.62 25.74 26.26
C GLY A 558 13.07 25.81 25.78
N ASP A 559 13.90 26.52 26.52
CA ASP A 559 15.32 26.70 26.25
C ASP A 559 16.21 25.66 26.96
N ALA A 560 15.62 24.59 27.52
CA ALA A 560 16.36 23.54 28.22
C ALA A 560 17.38 22.84 27.31
N LYS A 561 18.60 22.66 27.79
CA LYS A 561 19.75 22.05 27.08
C LYS A 561 20.36 20.92 27.91
N GLY A 562 21.20 20.09 27.30
CA GLY A 562 21.97 19.03 27.95
C GLY A 562 21.10 18.12 28.81
N GLU A 563 21.50 17.86 30.05
CA GLU A 563 20.82 16.95 30.98
C GLU A 563 19.37 17.38 31.29
N GLN A 564 19.11 18.68 31.43
CA GLN A 564 17.76 19.18 31.69
C GLN A 564 16.80 18.83 30.54
N ARG A 565 17.23 19.00 29.28
CA ARG A 565 16.42 18.59 28.10
C ARG A 565 16.20 17.08 28.09
N GLN A 566 17.25 16.30 28.36
CA GLN A 566 17.15 14.84 28.42
C GLN A 566 16.16 14.38 29.48
N LYS A 567 16.17 15.00 30.64
CA LYS A 567 15.21 14.72 31.72
C LYS A 567 13.77 15.01 31.28
N ILE A 568 13.49 16.18 30.68
CA ILE A 568 12.15 16.53 30.18
C ILE A 568 11.67 15.50 29.14
N VAL A 569 12.53 15.13 28.19
CA VAL A 569 12.21 14.14 27.16
C VAL A 569 11.95 12.75 27.77
N ALA A 570 12.67 12.36 28.82
CA ALA A 570 12.48 11.07 29.48
C ALA A 570 11.20 10.99 30.32
N GLU A 571 10.75 12.12 30.88
CA GLU A 571 9.61 12.19 31.80
C GLU A 571 8.30 12.64 31.16
N ASN A 572 8.32 13.17 29.91
CA ASN A 572 7.15 13.71 29.22
C ASN A 572 7.01 13.10 27.83
N ASN A 573 5.95 12.32 27.60
CA ASN A 573 5.69 11.62 26.35
C ASN A 573 5.52 12.56 25.14
N GLU A 574 4.87 13.72 25.30
CA GLU A 574 4.73 14.70 24.22
C GLU A 574 6.06 15.38 23.88
N ALA A 575 6.90 15.66 24.91
CA ALA A 575 8.26 16.14 24.67
C ALA A 575 9.11 15.11 23.93
N ALA A 576 9.01 13.85 24.31
CA ALA A 576 9.68 12.73 23.62
C ALA A 576 9.20 12.62 22.17
N TYR A 577 7.89 12.65 21.95
CA TYR A 577 7.29 12.55 20.62
C TYR A 577 7.74 13.71 19.72
N TYR A 578 7.46 14.95 20.08
CA TYR A 578 7.81 16.10 19.24
C TYR A 578 9.33 16.25 19.04
N SER A 579 10.15 15.97 20.06
CA SER A 579 11.60 15.96 19.89
C SER A 579 12.06 14.87 18.92
N GLY A 580 11.50 13.66 19.04
CA GLY A 580 11.77 12.55 18.13
C GLY A 580 11.36 12.86 16.70
N ARG A 581 10.19 13.48 16.52
CA ARG A 581 9.65 13.86 15.22
C ARG A 581 10.48 14.95 14.54
N VAL A 582 10.93 15.96 15.30
CA VAL A 582 11.87 16.98 14.79
C VAL A 582 13.18 16.34 14.34
N LEU A 583 13.76 15.45 15.15
CA LEU A 583 15.03 14.78 14.84
C LEU A 583 14.91 13.86 13.60
N SER A 584 13.82 13.11 13.47
CA SER A 584 13.61 12.23 12.31
C SER A 584 13.43 13.02 11.02
N SER A 585 12.66 14.11 11.05
CA SER A 585 12.50 15.00 9.90
C SER A 585 13.82 15.67 9.49
N GLN A 586 14.60 16.13 10.46
CA GLN A 586 15.93 16.69 10.24
C GLN A 586 16.90 15.66 9.67
N PHE A 587 16.85 14.42 10.16
CA PHE A 587 17.69 13.32 9.68
C PHE A 587 17.33 12.98 8.22
N PHE A 588 16.05 12.87 7.89
CA PHE A 588 15.63 12.57 6.52
C PHE A 588 16.13 13.64 5.55
N ILE A 589 15.83 14.92 5.82
CA ILE A 589 16.21 16.01 4.94
C ILE A 589 17.72 16.18 4.86
N GLY A 590 18.46 16.01 5.97
CA GLY A 590 19.89 16.25 6.05
C GLY A 590 20.78 15.06 5.67
N SER A 591 20.29 13.82 5.79
CA SER A 591 21.10 12.60 5.61
C SER A 591 20.61 11.68 4.51
N GLU A 592 19.30 11.50 4.37
CA GLU A 592 18.72 10.58 3.38
C GLU A 592 18.41 11.30 2.06
N PHE A 593 17.74 12.44 2.13
CA PHE A 593 17.37 13.20 0.92
C PHE A 593 18.56 13.65 0.06
N PRO A 594 19.76 13.96 0.58
CA PRO A 594 20.90 14.28 -0.29
C PRO A 594 21.27 13.22 -1.33
N LYS A 595 20.93 11.95 -1.12
CA LYS A 595 21.10 10.85 -2.09
C LYS A 595 20.29 11.08 -3.37
N TYR A 596 19.20 11.81 -3.29
CA TYR A 596 18.36 12.24 -4.40
C TYR A 596 19.17 12.92 -5.52
N PHE A 597 20.12 13.79 -5.18
CA PHE A 597 20.87 14.54 -6.17
C PHE A 597 21.73 13.64 -7.06
N GLY A 598 22.26 12.52 -6.52
CA GLY A 598 22.95 11.52 -7.32
C GLY A 598 22.04 10.84 -8.34
N ILE A 599 20.76 10.56 -7.96
CA ILE A 599 19.77 10.01 -8.91
C ILE A 599 19.48 11.01 -10.03
N ILE A 600 19.31 12.29 -9.69
CA ILE A 600 19.10 13.36 -10.69
C ILE A 600 20.28 13.45 -11.66
N GLU A 601 21.52 13.39 -11.16
CA GLU A 601 22.72 13.41 -12.00
C GLU A 601 22.75 12.21 -12.97
N CYS A 602 22.38 11.02 -12.51
CA CYS A 602 22.26 9.83 -13.37
C CYS A 602 21.23 10.03 -14.50
N ILE A 603 20.06 10.61 -14.18
CA ILE A 603 19.01 10.89 -15.16
C ILE A 603 19.49 11.92 -16.18
N MET A 604 20.08 13.03 -15.72
CA MET A 604 20.55 14.11 -16.57
C MET A 604 21.77 13.71 -17.44
N GLY A 605 22.60 12.79 -16.93
CA GLY A 605 23.73 12.23 -17.68
C GLY A 605 23.33 11.39 -18.88
N SER A 606 22.07 10.90 -18.89
CA SER A 606 21.46 10.13 -20.00
C SER A 606 22.37 9.03 -20.56
N GLU A 607 23.05 8.25 -19.67
CA GLU A 607 23.94 7.17 -20.10
C GLU A 607 23.13 6.08 -20.85
N GLY A 608 23.52 5.82 -22.09
CA GLY A 608 22.80 4.91 -22.98
C GLY A 608 23.35 3.49 -23.06
N ALA A 609 24.25 3.08 -22.17
CA ALA A 609 24.90 1.76 -22.22
C ALA A 609 23.89 0.61 -22.16
N ALA A 610 22.88 0.71 -21.26
CA ALA A 610 21.84 -0.30 -21.13
C ALA A 610 20.99 -0.45 -22.42
N ILE A 611 20.70 0.66 -23.11
CA ILE A 611 19.92 0.64 -24.36
C ILE A 611 20.72 0.05 -25.53
N LYS A 612 22.03 0.21 -25.52
CA LYS A 612 22.93 -0.31 -26.55
C LYS A 612 23.22 -1.80 -26.39
N SER A 613 22.92 -2.38 -25.21
CA SER A 613 23.16 -3.78 -24.96
C SER A 613 22.23 -4.68 -25.79
N VAL A 614 22.76 -5.82 -26.20
CA VAL A 614 22.04 -6.94 -26.84
C VAL A 614 22.08 -8.14 -25.90
N SER A 615 21.24 -9.16 -26.15
CA SER A 615 21.09 -10.31 -25.23
C SER A 615 22.42 -10.99 -24.87
N GLU A 616 23.32 -11.08 -25.84
CA GLU A 616 24.62 -11.72 -25.70
C GLU A 616 25.58 -10.96 -24.76
N ASN A 617 25.32 -9.66 -24.53
CA ASN A 617 26.13 -8.86 -23.62
C ASN A 617 25.92 -9.23 -22.13
N PHE A 618 24.83 -9.90 -21.78
CA PHE A 618 24.51 -10.24 -20.39
C PHE A 618 25.14 -11.55 -19.92
N THR A 619 25.27 -12.53 -20.81
CA THR A 619 25.79 -13.87 -20.45
C THR A 619 26.78 -14.43 -21.45
N GLY A 620 27.15 -13.68 -22.51
CA GLY A 620 27.84 -14.17 -23.70
C GLY A 620 26.90 -14.82 -24.69
N ALA A 621 27.42 -15.16 -25.89
CA ALA A 621 26.62 -15.83 -26.91
C ALA A 621 26.26 -17.25 -26.43
N LEU A 622 24.96 -17.46 -26.14
CA LEU A 622 24.43 -18.80 -25.86
C LEU A 622 24.20 -19.50 -27.21
N LYS A 623 24.85 -20.65 -27.40
CA LYS A 623 24.46 -21.59 -28.46
C LYS A 623 23.28 -22.40 -27.91
N GLU A 624 22.14 -22.34 -28.60
CA GLU A 624 21.00 -23.23 -28.35
C GLU A 624 21.38 -24.68 -28.66
#